data_9be6bf24eec94bbe368ec5b291a576b3
#
_entry.id   9be6bf24eec94bbe368ec5b291a576b3
#
_cell.length_a   1.000
_cell.length_b   1.000
_cell.length_c   1.000
_cell.angle_alpha   90.00
_cell.angle_beta   90.00
_cell.angle_gamma   90.00
#
_symmetry.space_group_name_H-M   'P 1'
#
loop_
_entity.id
_entity.type
_entity.pdbx_description
1 polymer ?
#
loop_
_entity_poly.entity_id
_entity_poly.type
_entity_poly.pdbx_seq_one_letter_code
_entity_poly.pdbx_strand_id
1 'polypeptide(L)'
;VKVGVALMGGDTTASGAGLTICVTAIGEGEAAHIKRRSAALPGDIVMTAGTLGDSAAGLSLAERGSSRYPHLLNAHLSPTPQVDEGQWLGSRNEVHAMTDISDGIAKDLMQICDMSGTGARVELTHLPLSDDLLHYCTEENIDPAAPAICGGEDFKLLFTVNEAEAEKLTADFTARFGYAPSPI
;
A
#
# COMPACT_ATOMS: atom_id res chain seq x y z
N VAL A 1 10.75 7.90 -11.53
CA VAL A 1 10.35 8.30 -10.18
C VAL A 1 11.62 8.63 -9.41
N LYS A 2 11.70 9.81 -8.80
CA LYS A 2 12.86 10.22 -7.99
C LYS A 2 12.61 9.75 -6.55
N VAL A 3 13.07 8.54 -6.23
CA VAL A 3 12.89 7.94 -4.89
C VAL A 3 14.14 8.06 -4.00
N GLY A 4 15.10 8.90 -4.38
CA GLY A 4 16.31 9.12 -3.58
C GLY A 4 17.25 7.91 -3.48
N VAL A 5 17.06 6.89 -4.33
CA VAL A 5 17.87 5.66 -4.34
C VAL A 5 19.04 5.81 -5.30
N ALA A 6 20.25 5.44 -4.85
CA ALA A 6 21.44 5.40 -5.70
C ALA A 6 21.57 4.04 -6.40
N LEU A 7 21.81 4.05 -7.70
CA LEU A 7 22.17 2.84 -8.43
C LEU A 7 23.63 2.48 -8.10
N MET A 8 23.83 1.38 -7.38
CA MET A 8 25.15 0.96 -6.92
C MET A 8 25.91 0.13 -7.96
N GLY A 9 25.20 -0.53 -8.87
CA GLY A 9 25.80 -1.36 -9.91
C GLY A 9 24.81 -2.39 -10.47
N GLY A 10 25.31 -3.25 -11.31
CA GLY A 10 24.58 -4.35 -11.91
C GLY A 10 25.48 -5.14 -12.84
N ASP A 11 25.01 -6.30 -13.27
CA ASP A 11 25.66 -7.13 -14.25
C ASP A 11 24.64 -7.62 -15.28
N THR A 12 25.10 -7.89 -16.49
CA THR A 12 24.28 -8.40 -17.58
C THR A 12 24.94 -9.64 -18.17
N THR A 13 24.24 -10.76 -18.09
CA THR A 13 24.72 -12.03 -18.61
C THR A 13 23.76 -12.55 -19.69
N ALA A 14 24.25 -13.47 -20.51
CA ALA A 14 23.41 -14.12 -21.51
C ALA A 14 22.36 -15.04 -20.84
N SER A 15 21.14 -15.00 -21.36
CA SER A 15 20.05 -15.91 -20.96
C SER A 15 19.67 -16.80 -22.13
N GLY A 16 19.48 -18.08 -21.87
CA GLY A 16 18.99 -19.05 -22.87
C GLY A 16 17.46 -19.01 -23.07
N ALA A 17 16.72 -18.27 -22.25
CA ALA A 17 15.27 -18.33 -22.22
C ALA A 17 14.64 -16.96 -21.91
N GLY A 18 14.84 -15.98 -22.78
CA GLY A 18 14.21 -14.66 -22.65
C GLY A 18 14.93 -13.71 -21.67
N LEU A 19 14.26 -12.64 -21.30
CA LEU A 19 14.78 -11.59 -20.40
C LEU A 19 14.38 -11.87 -18.96
N THR A 20 15.36 -11.92 -18.06
CA THR A 20 15.15 -11.95 -16.61
C THR A 20 15.80 -10.73 -15.99
N ILE A 21 15.05 -9.98 -15.19
CA ILE A 21 15.57 -8.83 -14.45
C ILE A 21 15.45 -9.14 -12.95
N CYS A 22 16.58 -9.04 -12.23
CA CYS A 22 16.61 -9.19 -10.78
C CYS A 22 17.08 -7.88 -10.16
N VAL A 23 16.32 -7.34 -9.22
CA VAL A 23 16.67 -6.11 -8.51
C VAL A 23 16.90 -6.42 -7.04
N THR A 24 18.05 -5.96 -6.51
CA THR A 24 18.36 -6.04 -5.08
C THR A 24 18.39 -4.64 -4.51
N ALA A 25 17.56 -4.38 -3.50
CA ALA A 25 17.57 -3.13 -2.75
C ALA A 25 18.28 -3.36 -1.41
N ILE A 26 19.19 -2.45 -1.07
CA ILE A 26 19.92 -2.45 0.20
C ILE A 26 19.67 -1.10 0.86
N GLY A 27 19.30 -1.11 2.12
CA GLY A 27 19.09 0.09 2.92
C GLY A 27 19.61 -0.07 4.33
N GLU A 28 19.79 1.05 5.01
CA GLU A 28 20.12 1.10 6.42
C GLU A 28 19.15 2.02 7.16
N GLY A 29 18.96 1.80 8.44
CA GLY A 29 18.06 2.62 9.26
C GLY A 29 18.24 2.32 10.75
N GLU A 30 17.76 3.23 11.59
CA GLU A 30 17.74 3.02 13.03
C GLU A 30 16.79 1.86 13.37
N ALA A 31 17.25 0.94 14.21
CA ALA A 31 16.47 -0.26 14.58
C ALA A 31 15.09 0.07 15.18
N ALA A 32 14.99 1.20 15.90
CA ALA A 32 13.75 1.68 16.49
C ALA A 32 12.71 2.16 15.45
N HIS A 33 13.16 2.54 14.26
CA HIS A 33 12.31 3.02 13.18
C HIS A 33 11.86 1.90 12.21
N ILE A 34 12.38 0.68 12.40
CA ILE A 34 12.00 -0.47 11.58
C ILE A 34 10.68 -1.03 12.11
N LYS A 35 9.58 -0.81 11.38
CA LYS A 35 8.27 -1.39 11.69
C LYS A 35 8.18 -2.80 11.12
N ARG A 36 7.81 -3.75 11.97
CA ARG A 36 7.71 -5.16 11.61
C ARG A 36 6.25 -5.56 11.50
N ARG A 37 5.93 -6.50 10.63
CA ARG A 37 4.58 -7.10 10.57
C ARG A 37 4.17 -7.79 11.88
N SER A 38 5.13 -8.20 12.70
CA SER A 38 4.94 -8.93 13.97
C SER A 38 4.76 -8.03 15.20
N ALA A 39 4.46 -6.74 15.00
CA ALA A 39 4.43 -5.79 16.11
C ALA A 39 3.04 -5.17 16.37
N ALA A 40 1.99 -5.61 15.67
CA ALA A 40 0.63 -5.13 15.93
C ALA A 40 0.14 -5.59 17.31
N LEU A 41 -0.59 -4.72 17.99
CA LEU A 41 -1.13 -4.96 19.32
C LEU A 41 -2.67 -5.04 19.30
N PRO A 42 -3.29 -5.84 20.18
CA PRO A 42 -4.74 -5.79 20.36
C PRO A 42 -5.20 -4.37 20.74
N GLY A 43 -6.22 -3.88 20.06
CA GLY A 43 -6.73 -2.51 20.24
C GLY A 43 -6.10 -1.47 19.31
N ASP A 44 -5.15 -1.87 18.46
CA ASP A 44 -4.67 -1.00 17.40
C ASP A 44 -5.75 -0.72 16.36
N ILE A 45 -5.72 0.48 15.79
CA ILE A 45 -6.49 0.84 14.61
C ILE A 45 -5.67 0.46 13.36
N VAL A 46 -6.29 -0.26 12.44
CA VAL A 46 -5.70 -0.55 11.12
C VAL A 46 -5.96 0.63 10.19
N MET A 47 -4.91 1.11 9.54
CA MET A 47 -4.97 2.27 8.66
C MET A 47 -4.25 2.02 7.34
N THR A 48 -4.72 2.70 6.29
CA THR A 48 -4.05 2.74 4.99
C THR A 48 -3.72 4.17 4.57
N ALA A 49 -2.62 4.34 3.85
CA ALA A 49 -2.22 5.64 3.32
C ALA A 49 -2.52 5.71 1.80
N GLY A 50 -3.73 6.12 1.44
CA GLY A 50 -4.16 6.28 0.05
C GLY A 50 -5.29 5.35 -0.36
N THR A 51 -5.72 5.44 -1.62
CA THR A 51 -6.82 4.67 -2.22
C THR A 51 -6.39 3.24 -2.58
N LEU A 52 -7.37 2.34 -2.59
CA LEU A 52 -7.19 0.90 -2.77
C LEU A 52 -7.95 0.39 -3.99
N GLY A 53 -7.40 -0.63 -4.64
CA GLY A 53 -8.01 -1.30 -5.78
C GLY A 53 -7.81 -0.60 -7.12
N ASP A 54 -7.20 0.58 -7.13
CA ASP A 54 -6.93 1.34 -8.35
C ASP A 54 -6.02 0.57 -9.31
N SER A 55 -5.00 -0.13 -8.78
CA SER A 55 -4.09 -0.93 -9.59
C SER A 55 -4.78 -2.13 -10.23
N ALA A 56 -5.64 -2.84 -9.52
CA ALA A 56 -6.38 -3.98 -10.05
C ALA A 56 -7.33 -3.58 -11.20
N ALA A 57 -8.01 -2.45 -11.06
CA ALA A 57 -8.84 -1.88 -12.14
C ALA A 57 -7.97 -1.42 -13.32
N GLY A 58 -6.81 -0.82 -13.04
CA GLY A 58 -5.82 -0.42 -14.04
C GLY A 58 -5.28 -1.60 -14.86
N LEU A 59 -4.99 -2.72 -14.22
CA LEU A 59 -4.61 -3.97 -14.89
C LEU A 59 -5.69 -4.42 -15.87
N SER A 60 -6.94 -4.49 -15.42
CA SER A 60 -8.06 -4.90 -16.27
C SER A 60 -8.24 -3.99 -17.49
N LEU A 61 -8.04 -2.68 -17.32
CA LEU A 61 -8.07 -1.71 -18.42
C LEU A 61 -6.88 -1.92 -19.38
N ALA A 62 -5.69 -2.14 -18.86
CA ALA A 62 -4.48 -2.35 -19.67
C ALA A 62 -4.58 -3.63 -20.51
N GLU A 63 -5.07 -4.73 -19.95
CA GLU A 63 -5.28 -6.00 -20.67
C GLU A 63 -6.28 -5.87 -21.82
N ARG A 64 -7.28 -4.98 -21.68
CA ARG A 64 -8.28 -4.68 -22.73
C ARG A 64 -7.79 -3.62 -23.74
N GLY A 65 -6.58 -3.09 -23.56
CA GLY A 65 -6.05 -2.00 -24.39
C GLY A 65 -6.84 -0.70 -24.28
N SER A 66 -7.52 -0.48 -23.16
CA SER A 66 -8.33 0.70 -22.89
C SER A 66 -7.46 1.87 -22.40
N SER A 67 -7.70 3.07 -22.89
CA SER A 67 -7.10 4.31 -22.39
C SER A 67 -8.02 5.11 -21.46
N ARG A 68 -9.19 4.55 -21.11
CA ARG A 68 -10.12 5.17 -20.18
C ARG A 68 -9.53 5.15 -18.77
N TYR A 69 -9.93 6.04 -17.92
CA TYR A 69 -9.45 6.16 -16.56
C TYR A 69 -7.92 6.19 -16.44
N PRO A 70 -7.26 7.25 -16.94
CA PRO A 70 -5.79 7.35 -16.92
C PRO A 70 -5.19 7.23 -15.51
N HIS A 71 -5.94 7.65 -14.48
CA HIS A 71 -5.51 7.49 -13.09
C HIS A 71 -5.37 6.00 -12.70
N LEU A 72 -6.36 5.16 -13.00
CA LEU A 72 -6.32 3.72 -12.71
C LEU A 72 -5.21 3.03 -13.50
N LEU A 73 -5.09 3.34 -14.80
CA LEU A 73 -4.00 2.83 -15.63
C LEU A 73 -2.63 3.18 -15.05
N ASN A 74 -2.45 4.43 -14.62
CA ASN A 74 -1.20 4.90 -14.06
C ASN A 74 -0.90 4.28 -12.70
N ALA A 75 -1.93 4.02 -11.89
CA ALA A 75 -1.78 3.32 -10.61
C ALA A 75 -1.15 1.93 -10.80
N HIS A 76 -1.50 1.22 -11.90
CA HIS A 76 -0.92 -0.08 -12.22
C HIS A 76 0.44 0.01 -12.94
N LEU A 77 0.52 0.81 -14.02
CA LEU A 77 1.70 0.83 -14.89
C LEU A 77 2.88 1.61 -14.32
N SER A 78 2.64 2.53 -13.39
CA SER A 78 3.65 3.41 -12.81
C SER A 78 3.31 3.78 -11.36
N PRO A 79 3.21 2.80 -10.45
CA PRO A 79 2.86 3.06 -9.06
C PRO A 79 3.87 4.01 -8.41
N THR A 80 3.39 4.88 -7.53
CA THR A 80 4.23 5.82 -6.79
C THR A 80 4.55 5.22 -5.41
N PRO A 81 5.82 4.88 -5.13
CA PRO A 81 6.21 4.35 -3.83
C PRO A 81 6.12 5.43 -2.75
N GLN A 82 5.56 5.08 -1.61
CA GLN A 82 5.35 5.97 -0.47
C GLN A 82 6.58 5.97 0.46
N VAL A 83 7.74 6.39 -0.06
CA VAL A 83 9.02 6.34 0.67
C VAL A 83 9.05 7.36 1.82
N ASP A 84 8.65 8.59 1.55
CA ASP A 84 8.67 9.66 2.56
C ASP A 84 7.64 9.40 3.66
N GLU A 85 6.45 8.91 3.30
CA GLU A 85 5.40 8.50 4.23
C GLU A 85 5.89 7.33 5.10
N GLY A 86 6.51 6.32 4.49
CA GLY A 86 7.04 5.15 5.20
C GLY A 86 8.14 5.51 6.19
N GLN A 87 9.04 6.42 5.81
CA GLN A 87 10.09 6.92 6.71
C GLN A 87 9.49 7.71 7.89
N TRP A 88 8.51 8.55 7.60
CA TRP A 88 7.84 9.33 8.63
C TRP A 88 7.05 8.44 9.59
N LEU A 89 6.24 7.52 9.09
CA LEU A 89 5.51 6.54 9.91
C LEU A 89 6.47 5.66 10.70
N GLY A 90 7.58 5.26 10.10
CA GLY A 90 8.64 4.49 10.77
C GLY A 90 9.19 5.19 12.01
N SER A 91 9.31 6.52 11.97
CA SER A 91 9.80 7.32 13.11
C SER A 91 8.78 7.52 14.24
N ARG A 92 7.52 7.08 14.06
CA ARG A 92 6.44 7.26 15.04
C ARG A 92 6.33 6.06 15.97
N ASN A 93 6.44 6.30 17.28
CA ASN A 93 6.36 5.23 18.28
C ASN A 93 4.95 4.64 18.40
N GLU A 94 3.93 5.44 18.11
CA GLU A 94 2.52 5.07 18.10
C GLU A 94 2.13 4.13 16.93
N VAL A 95 2.96 4.06 15.90
CA VAL A 95 2.83 3.09 14.79
C VAL A 95 3.55 1.80 15.19
N HIS A 96 2.82 0.70 15.25
CA HIS A 96 3.38 -0.57 15.72
C HIS A 96 3.82 -1.47 14.57
N ALA A 97 2.91 -1.87 13.69
CA ALA A 97 3.23 -2.69 12.53
C ALA A 97 3.03 -1.93 11.22
N MET A 98 3.79 -2.28 10.18
CA MET A 98 3.65 -1.69 8.86
C MET A 98 4.12 -2.65 7.77
N THR A 99 3.43 -2.62 6.64
CA THR A 99 3.82 -3.27 5.37
C THR A 99 3.31 -2.43 4.21
N ASP A 100 3.73 -2.74 3.00
CA ASP A 100 3.06 -2.30 1.77
C ASP A 100 1.89 -3.24 1.43
N ILE A 101 0.99 -2.78 0.56
CA ILE A 101 -0.11 -3.57 0.00
C ILE A 101 0.32 -4.02 -1.39
N SER A 102 0.85 -5.23 -1.47
CA SER A 102 1.34 -5.85 -2.72
C SER A 102 0.45 -6.99 -3.20
N ASP A 103 -0.14 -7.74 -2.28
CA ASP A 103 -1.00 -8.89 -2.58
C ASP A 103 -2.49 -8.63 -2.31
N GLY A 104 -2.83 -7.42 -1.90
CA GLY A 104 -4.16 -6.99 -1.49
C GLY A 104 -4.37 -7.00 0.02
N ILE A 105 -5.26 -6.12 0.50
CA ILE A 105 -5.47 -5.93 1.95
C ILE A 105 -5.79 -7.23 2.67
N ALA A 106 -6.63 -8.10 2.09
CA ALA A 106 -7.02 -9.35 2.75
C ALA A 106 -5.80 -10.19 3.10
N LYS A 107 -4.83 -10.29 2.20
CA LYS A 107 -3.63 -11.11 2.39
C LYS A 107 -2.58 -10.41 3.24
N ASP A 108 -2.32 -9.13 2.97
CA ASP A 108 -1.26 -8.38 3.64
C ASP A 108 -1.61 -8.09 5.12
N LEU A 109 -2.89 -7.79 5.41
CA LEU A 109 -3.37 -7.66 6.79
C LEU A 109 -3.35 -9.01 7.53
N MET A 110 -3.72 -10.09 6.84
CA MET A 110 -3.64 -11.44 7.44
C MET A 110 -2.20 -11.78 7.84
N GLN A 111 -1.18 -11.41 7.04
CA GLN A 111 0.22 -11.59 7.42
C GLN A 111 0.59 -10.81 8.69
N ILE A 112 0.09 -9.57 8.84
CA ILE A 112 0.28 -8.80 10.09
C ILE A 112 -0.37 -9.54 11.26
N CYS A 113 -1.62 -9.99 11.10
CA CYS A 113 -2.36 -10.70 12.14
C CYS A 113 -1.63 -11.99 12.58
N ASP A 114 -1.25 -12.82 11.61
CA ASP A 114 -0.58 -14.10 11.87
C ASP A 114 0.76 -13.90 12.59
N MET A 115 1.57 -12.95 12.11
CA MET A 115 2.89 -12.66 12.68
C MET A 115 2.81 -11.98 14.04
N SER A 116 1.72 -11.28 14.35
CA SER A 116 1.50 -10.59 15.63
C SER A 116 0.68 -11.42 16.63
N GLY A 117 0.10 -12.55 16.22
CA GLY A 117 -0.79 -13.34 17.05
C GLY A 117 -2.11 -12.63 17.38
N THR A 118 -2.60 -11.79 16.48
CA THR A 118 -3.81 -10.97 16.62
C THR A 118 -4.84 -11.32 15.55
N GLY A 119 -6.02 -10.71 15.61
CA GLY A 119 -7.00 -10.68 14.52
C GLY A 119 -7.35 -9.25 14.17
N ALA A 120 -7.99 -9.04 13.02
CA ALA A 120 -8.48 -7.73 12.60
C ALA A 120 -9.92 -7.83 12.09
N ARG A 121 -10.62 -6.71 12.16
CA ARG A 121 -11.94 -6.50 11.54
C ARG A 121 -11.83 -5.29 10.62
N VAL A 122 -12.19 -5.48 9.36
CA VAL A 122 -12.23 -4.44 8.33
C VAL A 122 -13.68 -4.05 8.06
N GLU A 123 -13.97 -2.77 8.12
CA GLU A 123 -15.28 -2.22 7.76
C GLU A 123 -15.26 -1.84 6.27
N LEU A 124 -15.95 -2.60 5.43
CA LEU A 124 -15.92 -2.43 3.96
C LEU A 124 -16.36 -1.04 3.50
N THR A 125 -17.23 -0.39 4.28
CA THR A 125 -17.72 0.96 4.00
C THR A 125 -16.68 2.05 4.29
N HIS A 126 -15.60 1.72 4.97
CA HIS A 126 -14.50 2.64 5.29
C HIS A 126 -13.30 2.50 4.34
N LEU A 127 -13.36 1.55 3.39
CA LEU A 127 -12.27 1.40 2.43
C LEU A 127 -12.11 2.68 1.60
N PRO A 128 -10.91 3.25 1.52
CA PRO A 128 -10.66 4.45 0.73
C PRO A 128 -10.61 4.11 -0.75
N LEU A 129 -11.68 4.43 -1.46
CA LEU A 129 -11.84 4.16 -2.89
C LEU A 129 -11.73 5.48 -3.68
N SER A 130 -11.07 5.46 -4.82
CA SER A 130 -11.04 6.62 -5.72
C SER A 130 -12.35 6.77 -6.49
N ASP A 131 -12.69 8.00 -6.88
CA ASP A 131 -13.86 8.28 -7.70
C ASP A 131 -13.78 7.52 -9.05
N ASP A 132 -12.59 7.43 -9.64
CA ASP A 132 -12.38 6.70 -10.88
C ASP A 132 -12.65 5.19 -10.72
N LEU A 133 -12.25 4.60 -9.58
CA LEU A 133 -12.58 3.21 -9.27
C LEU A 133 -14.08 2.99 -9.11
N LEU A 134 -14.76 3.89 -8.38
CA LEU A 134 -16.20 3.81 -8.19
C LEU A 134 -16.97 3.92 -9.51
N HIS A 135 -16.56 4.83 -10.40
CA HIS A 135 -17.15 4.97 -11.73
C HIS A 135 -16.89 3.73 -12.59
N TYR A 136 -15.63 3.26 -12.63
CA TYR A 136 -15.27 2.04 -13.36
C TYR A 136 -16.08 0.84 -12.90
N CYS A 137 -16.15 0.60 -11.58
CA CYS A 137 -16.91 -0.52 -11.02
C CYS A 137 -18.40 -0.43 -11.30
N THR A 138 -18.96 0.78 -11.30
CA THR A 138 -20.38 1.01 -11.66
C THR A 138 -20.64 0.63 -13.12
N GLU A 139 -19.76 1.04 -14.05
CA GLU A 139 -19.90 0.74 -15.48
C GLU A 139 -19.73 -0.77 -15.78
N GLU A 140 -18.81 -1.42 -15.09
CA GLU A 140 -18.52 -2.85 -15.28
C GLU A 140 -19.44 -3.76 -14.45
N ASN A 141 -20.33 -3.18 -13.61
CA ASN A 141 -21.19 -3.89 -12.67
C ASN A 141 -20.40 -4.79 -11.70
N ILE A 142 -19.32 -4.24 -11.13
CA ILE A 142 -18.43 -4.88 -10.16
C ILE A 142 -18.66 -4.25 -8.79
N ASP A 143 -18.63 -5.04 -7.72
CA ASP A 143 -18.57 -4.51 -6.35
C ASP A 143 -17.21 -3.83 -6.11
N PRO A 144 -17.16 -2.53 -5.82
CA PRO A 144 -15.92 -1.80 -5.66
C PRO A 144 -15.06 -2.28 -4.46
N ALA A 145 -15.66 -2.97 -3.50
CA ALA A 145 -14.91 -3.61 -2.42
C ALA A 145 -14.03 -4.78 -2.91
N ALA A 146 -14.42 -5.45 -3.99
CA ALA A 146 -13.68 -6.61 -4.49
C ALA A 146 -12.26 -6.26 -4.97
N PRO A 147 -12.03 -5.28 -5.88
CA PRO A 147 -10.68 -4.87 -6.25
C PRO A 147 -9.90 -4.25 -5.07
N ALA A 148 -10.56 -3.58 -4.13
CA ALA A 148 -9.89 -2.97 -2.97
C ALA A 148 -9.38 -4.00 -1.96
N ILE A 149 -10.10 -5.11 -1.78
CA ILE A 149 -9.74 -6.15 -0.80
C ILE A 149 -8.77 -7.18 -1.40
N CYS A 150 -9.08 -7.65 -2.62
CA CYS A 150 -8.37 -8.75 -3.25
C CYS A 150 -7.41 -8.31 -4.35
N GLY A 151 -7.47 -7.05 -4.76
CA GLY A 151 -6.56 -6.47 -5.74
C GLY A 151 -5.20 -6.21 -5.12
N GLY A 152 -4.14 -6.59 -5.81
CA GLY A 152 -2.77 -6.33 -5.42
C GLY A 152 -2.14 -5.17 -6.19
N GLU A 153 -0.86 -4.94 -5.89
CA GLU A 153 0.00 -3.96 -6.55
C GLU A 153 -0.43 -2.49 -6.37
N ASP A 154 -1.20 -2.18 -5.32
CA ASP A 154 -1.50 -0.80 -4.95
C ASP A 154 -0.26 -0.09 -4.39
N PHE A 155 0.66 -0.82 -3.76
CA PHE A 155 1.88 -0.33 -3.13
C PHE A 155 1.64 0.85 -2.19
N LYS A 156 0.48 0.85 -1.54
CA LYS A 156 0.14 1.77 -0.45
C LYS A 156 0.63 1.20 0.88
N LEU A 157 0.82 2.05 1.88
CA LEU A 157 1.19 1.59 3.21
C LEU A 157 -0.04 1.14 3.99
N LEU A 158 0.05 -0.07 4.56
CA LEU A 158 -0.85 -0.64 5.54
C LEU A 158 -0.13 -0.66 6.88
N PHE A 159 -0.72 -0.06 7.91
CA PHE A 159 -0.09 0.04 9.22
C PHE A 159 -1.10 -0.02 10.36
N THR A 160 -0.61 -0.33 11.55
CA THR A 160 -1.40 -0.30 12.78
C THR A 160 -0.90 0.79 13.70
N VAL A 161 -1.82 1.46 14.38
CA VAL A 161 -1.52 2.58 15.26
C VAL A 161 -2.29 2.44 16.56
N ASN A 162 -1.68 2.87 17.68
CA ASN A 162 -2.36 2.97 18.97
C ASN A 162 -3.64 3.82 18.85
N GLU A 163 -4.77 3.28 19.30
CA GLU A 163 -6.08 3.93 19.19
C GLU A 163 -6.08 5.36 19.77
N ALA A 164 -5.45 5.56 20.92
CA ALA A 164 -5.42 6.87 21.57
C ALA A 164 -4.65 7.94 20.79
N GLU A 165 -3.75 7.54 19.90
CA GLU A 165 -2.91 8.46 19.10
C GLU A 165 -3.37 8.56 17.64
N ALA A 166 -4.35 7.76 17.20
CA ALA A 166 -4.76 7.65 15.80
C ALA A 166 -5.25 8.99 15.21
N GLU A 167 -6.06 9.75 15.93
CA GLU A 167 -6.55 11.07 15.49
C GLU A 167 -5.41 12.07 15.33
N LYS A 168 -4.50 12.12 16.30
CA LYS A 168 -3.34 13.02 16.24
C LYS A 168 -2.40 12.64 15.10
N LEU A 169 -2.11 11.35 14.94
CA LEU A 169 -1.28 10.86 13.83
C LEU A 169 -1.90 11.23 12.48
N THR A 170 -3.23 11.07 12.34
CA THR A 170 -3.97 11.45 11.13
C THR A 170 -3.82 12.95 10.82
N ALA A 171 -3.97 13.81 11.83
CA ALA A 171 -3.81 15.26 11.67
C ALA A 171 -2.37 15.63 11.26
N ASP A 172 -1.37 15.07 11.95
CA ASP A 172 0.05 15.32 11.68
C ASP A 172 0.45 14.82 10.27
N PHE A 173 -0.04 13.64 9.87
CA PHE A 173 0.18 13.06 8.55
C PHE A 173 -0.44 13.96 7.47
N THR A 174 -1.70 14.37 7.66
CA THR A 174 -2.42 15.23 6.71
C THR A 174 -1.72 16.57 6.54
N ALA A 175 -1.26 17.19 7.63
CA ALA A 175 -0.52 18.44 7.58
C ALA A 175 0.80 18.32 6.81
N ARG A 176 1.44 17.14 6.85
CA ARG A 176 2.72 16.91 6.18
C ARG A 176 2.59 16.51 4.72
N PHE A 177 1.64 15.64 4.39
CA PHE A 177 1.54 15.00 3.05
C PHE A 177 0.37 15.49 2.22
N GLY A 178 -0.55 16.29 2.78
CA GLY A 178 -1.67 16.90 2.08
C GLY A 178 -2.87 15.98 1.84
N TYR A 179 -2.86 14.76 2.39
CA TYR A 179 -3.98 13.82 2.38
C TYR A 179 -4.02 13.04 3.70
N ALA A 180 -5.19 12.55 4.07
CA ALA A 180 -5.35 11.79 5.32
C ALA A 180 -5.18 10.29 5.09
N PRO A 181 -4.54 9.55 6.01
CA PRO A 181 -4.65 8.10 6.05
C PRO A 181 -6.06 7.73 6.52
N SER A 182 -6.56 6.57 6.09
CA SER A 182 -7.91 6.10 6.36
C SER A 182 -7.91 4.93 7.35
N PRO A 183 -8.66 5.01 8.45
CA PRO A 183 -8.97 3.83 9.25
C PRO A 183 -9.92 2.92 8.47
N ILE A 184 -9.70 1.62 8.53
CA ILE A 184 -10.46 0.62 7.76
C ILE A 184 -11.05 -0.49 8.61
#